data_7b14fef9b7696ba63e6bda5a5b7c8f2b
#
_entry.id   7b14fef9b7696ba63e6bda5a5b7c8f2b
#
_cell.length_a   1.000
_cell.length_b   1.000
_cell.length_c   1.000
_cell.angle_alpha   90.00
_cell.angle_beta   90.00
_cell.angle_gamma   90.00
#
_symmetry.space_group_name_H-M   'P 1'
#
loop_
_entity.id
_entity.type
_entity.pdbx_description
1 polymer ?
#
loop_
_entity_poly.entity_id
_entity_poly.type
_entity_poly.pdbx_seq_one_letter_code
_entity_poly.pdbx_strand_id
1 'polypeptide(L)'
;MASVQNWAKQESYDYQLIGDELFDTLPQWVLEKTQAQKVIATDLARLKCLQHFLAAGYQRVVWLDADFLIFAPDNFQLPEPGQLAEKYALGREVWVQPKIPEQNAGQEAPENKAIKFKAYKKVHNAFLLFDAQFGQRNSFLDFYAAHAERFLEQISGALNDGLVSMPPQFIGPKLLTALHNVVQCPVQESAGMLSPWTINDIISGGGPALDLFHRKSPQPLAGANLCSSLSASDALPERALEKVVTQLLSQGRI
;
A
#
# COMPACT_ATOMS: atom_id res chain seq x y z
N MET A 1 -1.68 -14.17 1.59
CA MET A 1 -2.47 -14.42 2.84
C MET A 1 -1.79 -15.39 3.79
N ALA A 2 -1.39 -16.61 3.38
CA ALA A 2 -0.76 -17.57 4.30
C ALA A 2 0.50 -17.05 5.02
N SER A 3 1.35 -16.27 4.34
CA SER A 3 2.57 -15.69 4.95
C SER A 3 2.23 -14.70 6.08
N VAL A 4 1.21 -13.88 5.89
CA VAL A 4 0.74 -12.93 6.92
C VAL A 4 0.13 -13.67 8.11
N GLN A 5 -0.69 -14.69 7.86
CA GLN A 5 -1.29 -15.49 8.93
C GLN A 5 -0.22 -16.22 9.77
N ASN A 6 0.79 -16.78 9.11
CA ASN A 6 1.88 -17.47 9.79
C ASN A 6 2.71 -16.49 10.64
N TRP A 7 3.03 -15.33 10.10
CA TRP A 7 3.72 -14.27 10.83
C TRP A 7 2.89 -13.79 12.03
N ALA A 8 1.60 -13.50 11.84
CA ALA A 8 0.73 -13.08 12.92
C ALA A 8 0.69 -14.09 14.07
N LYS A 9 0.65 -15.40 13.75
CA LYS A 9 0.72 -16.47 14.74
C LYS A 9 2.07 -16.51 15.46
N GLN A 10 3.18 -16.32 14.74
CA GLN A 10 4.53 -16.28 15.30
C GLN A 10 4.70 -15.12 16.30
N GLU A 11 4.17 -13.95 15.94
CA GLU A 11 4.23 -12.73 16.75
C GLU A 11 3.09 -12.62 17.79
N SER A 12 2.26 -13.67 17.93
CA SER A 12 1.13 -13.70 18.87
C SER A 12 0.06 -12.61 18.61
N TYR A 13 -0.14 -12.23 17.35
CA TYR A 13 -1.23 -11.38 16.94
C TYR A 13 -2.49 -12.19 16.63
N ASP A 14 -3.65 -11.67 16.99
CA ASP A 14 -4.93 -12.14 16.45
C ASP A 14 -5.00 -11.83 14.95
N TYR A 15 -5.32 -12.83 14.15
CA TYR A 15 -5.43 -12.68 12.70
C TYR A 15 -6.87 -12.78 12.26
N GLN A 16 -7.33 -11.80 11.50
CA GLN A 16 -8.63 -11.81 10.86
C GLN A 16 -8.50 -11.50 9.37
N LEU A 17 -9.02 -12.39 8.52
CA LEU A 17 -9.22 -12.12 7.10
C LEU A 17 -10.59 -11.46 6.94
N ILE A 18 -10.63 -10.29 6.32
CA ILE A 18 -11.83 -9.53 6.08
C ILE A 18 -12.11 -9.55 4.58
N GLY A 19 -13.29 -10.00 4.20
CA GLY A 19 -13.79 -10.06 2.83
C GLY A 19 -14.67 -8.86 2.47
N ASP A 20 -15.76 -9.13 1.76
CA ASP A 20 -16.70 -8.09 1.32
C ASP A 20 -17.41 -7.40 2.50
N GLU A 21 -17.47 -8.02 3.68
CA GLU A 21 -17.97 -7.41 4.92
C GLU A 21 -17.19 -6.15 5.34
N LEU A 22 -16.03 -5.92 4.76
CA LEU A 22 -15.29 -4.67 4.92
C LEU A 22 -16.16 -3.44 4.59
N PHE A 23 -17.01 -3.58 3.58
CA PHE A 23 -17.86 -2.48 3.10
C PHE A 23 -19.06 -2.20 4.01
N ASP A 24 -19.42 -3.13 4.91
CA ASP A 24 -20.53 -2.94 5.88
C ASP A 24 -20.23 -1.80 6.87
N THR A 25 -18.97 -1.41 7.00
CA THR A 25 -18.54 -0.29 7.85
C THR A 25 -18.80 1.08 7.22
N LEU A 26 -19.15 1.13 5.92
CA LEU A 26 -19.31 2.37 5.17
C LEU A 26 -20.77 2.86 5.15
N PRO A 27 -20.99 4.19 5.24
CA PRO A 27 -22.30 4.77 4.97
C PRO A 27 -22.75 4.48 3.52
N GLN A 28 -24.04 4.27 3.32
CA GLN A 28 -24.63 3.97 2.02
C GLN A 28 -24.25 4.99 0.94
N TRP A 29 -24.20 6.29 1.26
CA TRP A 29 -23.82 7.34 0.31
C TRP A 29 -22.40 7.19 -0.23
N VAL A 30 -21.46 6.62 0.57
CA VAL A 30 -20.09 6.34 0.10
C VAL A 30 -20.11 5.24 -0.95
N LEU A 31 -20.85 4.14 -0.69
CA LEU A 31 -20.97 3.02 -1.62
C LEU A 31 -21.58 3.47 -2.95
N GLU A 32 -22.65 4.25 -2.89
CA GLU A 32 -23.29 4.82 -4.09
C GLU A 32 -22.33 5.72 -4.87
N LYS A 33 -21.61 6.61 -4.16
CA LYS A 33 -20.68 7.55 -4.78
C LYS A 33 -19.48 6.87 -5.44
N THR A 34 -18.98 5.78 -4.85
CA THR A 34 -17.76 5.09 -5.28
C THR A 34 -18.03 3.84 -6.11
N GLN A 35 -19.25 3.58 -6.52
CA GLN A 35 -19.69 2.33 -7.16
C GLN A 35 -18.80 1.86 -8.31
N ALA A 36 -18.30 2.76 -9.19
CA ALA A 36 -17.38 2.40 -10.26
C ALA A 36 -15.90 2.43 -9.86
N GLN A 37 -15.58 2.89 -8.68
CA GLN A 37 -14.20 3.00 -8.17
C GLN A 37 -14.10 2.38 -6.78
N LYS A 38 -14.40 1.09 -6.66
CA LYS A 38 -14.39 0.34 -5.38
C LYS A 38 -13.08 0.50 -4.60
N VAL A 39 -11.95 0.73 -5.25
CA VAL A 39 -10.67 0.99 -4.58
C VAL A 39 -10.76 2.17 -3.62
N ILE A 40 -11.51 3.23 -3.99
CA ILE A 40 -11.71 4.39 -3.11
C ILE A 40 -12.55 4.00 -1.89
N ALA A 41 -13.63 3.22 -2.09
CA ALA A 41 -14.41 2.68 -0.97
C ALA A 41 -13.54 1.84 -0.04
N THR A 42 -12.69 0.96 -0.60
CA THR A 42 -11.76 0.12 0.16
C THR A 42 -10.79 0.96 0.99
N ASP A 43 -10.28 2.07 0.45
CA ASP A 43 -9.37 2.97 1.17
C ASP A 43 -10.03 3.59 2.40
N LEU A 44 -11.32 3.98 2.34
CA LEU A 44 -12.05 4.47 3.51
C LEU A 44 -12.45 3.33 4.45
N ALA A 45 -12.93 2.21 3.90
CA ALA A 45 -13.43 1.08 4.68
C ALA A 45 -12.35 0.49 5.59
N ARG A 46 -11.10 0.36 5.10
CA ARG A 46 -9.97 -0.11 5.94
C ARG A 46 -9.73 0.80 7.15
N LEU A 47 -9.90 2.12 7.01
CA LEU A 47 -9.74 3.06 8.13
C LEU A 47 -10.87 2.90 9.14
N LYS A 48 -12.12 2.77 8.69
CA LYS A 48 -13.28 2.53 9.56
C LYS A 48 -13.14 1.18 10.28
N CYS A 49 -12.67 0.15 9.59
CA CYS A 49 -12.39 -1.17 10.15
C CYS A 49 -11.34 -1.10 11.26
N LEU A 50 -10.22 -0.41 11.04
CA LEU A 50 -9.18 -0.21 12.05
C LEU A 50 -9.68 0.59 13.26
N GLN A 51 -10.51 1.62 13.03
CA GLN A 51 -11.17 2.36 14.11
C GLN A 51 -12.10 1.44 14.93
N HIS A 52 -12.85 0.55 14.26
CA HIS A 52 -13.73 -0.42 14.92
C HIS A 52 -12.97 -1.34 15.87
N PHE A 53 -11.84 -1.92 15.43
CA PHE A 53 -11.02 -2.80 16.27
C PHE A 53 -10.41 -2.08 17.48
N LEU A 54 -9.90 -0.85 17.30
CA LEU A 54 -9.41 -0.06 18.44
C LEU A 54 -10.55 0.23 19.44
N ALA A 55 -11.75 0.57 18.93
CA ALA A 55 -12.92 0.78 19.80
C ALA A 55 -13.38 -0.50 20.50
N ALA A 56 -13.18 -1.67 19.90
CA ALA A 56 -13.44 -2.98 20.50
C ALA A 56 -12.43 -3.38 21.59
N GLY A 57 -11.38 -2.57 21.82
CA GLY A 57 -10.43 -2.74 22.91
C GLY A 57 -9.05 -3.27 22.51
N TYR A 58 -8.78 -3.50 21.22
CA TYR A 58 -7.44 -3.80 20.78
C TYR A 58 -6.51 -2.60 21.03
N GLN A 59 -5.32 -2.87 21.57
CA GLN A 59 -4.33 -1.82 21.84
C GLN A 59 -3.48 -1.50 20.61
N ARG A 60 -3.41 -2.44 19.68
CA ARG A 60 -2.70 -2.32 18.40
C ARG A 60 -3.52 -2.96 17.31
N VAL A 61 -3.57 -2.30 16.16
CA VAL A 61 -4.14 -2.83 14.93
C VAL A 61 -3.15 -2.68 13.78
N VAL A 62 -3.03 -3.72 12.98
CA VAL A 62 -2.15 -3.73 11.79
C VAL A 62 -2.99 -4.14 10.59
N TRP A 63 -3.02 -3.29 9.58
CA TRP A 63 -3.62 -3.61 8.30
C TRP A 63 -2.55 -4.09 7.33
N LEU A 64 -2.85 -5.17 6.65
CA LEU A 64 -2.07 -5.69 5.53
C LEU A 64 -3.03 -6.02 4.39
N ASP A 65 -2.81 -5.48 3.19
CA ASP A 65 -3.63 -5.79 2.03
C ASP A 65 -3.53 -7.29 1.68
N ALA A 66 -4.56 -7.83 1.03
CA ALA A 66 -4.65 -9.26 0.73
C ALA A 66 -3.49 -9.79 -0.15
N ASP A 67 -2.86 -8.91 -0.92
CA ASP A 67 -1.69 -9.18 -1.76
C ASP A 67 -0.35 -8.75 -1.11
N PHE A 68 -0.36 -8.49 0.19
CA PHE A 68 0.87 -8.29 0.95
C PHE A 68 1.52 -9.64 1.27
N LEU A 69 2.80 -9.77 0.92
CA LEU A 69 3.63 -10.95 1.16
C LEU A 69 4.68 -10.65 2.22
N ILE A 70 4.70 -11.40 3.33
CA ILE A 70 5.81 -11.42 4.28
C ILE A 70 6.72 -12.57 3.86
N PHE A 71 7.91 -12.28 3.37
CA PHE A 71 8.87 -13.25 2.84
C PHE A 71 10.10 -13.45 3.73
N ALA A 72 10.32 -12.55 4.69
CA ALA A 72 11.36 -12.66 5.71
C ALA A 72 10.74 -12.41 7.11
N PRO A 73 9.94 -13.36 7.64
CA PRO A 73 9.17 -13.14 8.85
C PRO A 73 10.04 -12.76 10.06
N ASP A 74 11.22 -13.35 10.23
CA ASP A 74 12.14 -13.03 11.33
C ASP A 74 12.68 -11.59 11.26
N ASN A 75 12.66 -10.98 10.08
CA ASN A 75 13.08 -9.59 9.83
C ASN A 75 11.89 -8.62 9.75
N PHE A 76 10.65 -9.13 9.69
CA PHE A 76 9.45 -8.30 9.67
C PHE A 76 9.00 -7.98 11.09
N GLN A 77 9.83 -7.21 11.79
CA GLN A 77 9.59 -6.83 13.17
C GLN A 77 8.92 -5.46 13.22
N LEU A 78 7.87 -5.37 14.02
CA LEU A 78 7.20 -4.11 14.32
C LEU A 78 7.78 -3.53 15.61
N PRO A 79 7.82 -2.20 15.76
CA PRO A 79 8.18 -1.57 17.02
C PRO A 79 7.27 -2.10 18.16
N GLU A 80 7.82 -2.30 19.36
CA GLU A 80 7.02 -2.70 20.50
C GLU A 80 5.89 -1.69 20.80
N PRO A 81 4.73 -2.13 21.32
CA PRO A 81 3.68 -1.23 21.74
C PRO A 81 4.22 -0.16 22.69
N GLY A 82 3.95 1.12 22.36
CA GLY A 82 4.45 2.26 23.13
C GLY A 82 5.83 2.79 22.73
N GLN A 83 6.57 2.12 21.85
CA GLN A 83 7.84 2.64 21.32
C GLN A 83 7.65 3.68 20.22
N LEU A 84 6.50 3.67 19.53
CA LEU A 84 6.17 4.71 18.56
C LEU A 84 5.63 5.94 19.27
N ALA A 85 6.39 7.05 19.26
CA ALA A 85 5.98 8.31 19.87
C ALA A 85 4.66 8.82 19.27
N GLU A 86 4.49 8.69 17.97
CA GLU A 86 3.32 9.12 17.22
C GLU A 86 2.17 8.08 17.24
N LYS A 87 2.42 6.88 17.79
CA LYS A 87 1.46 5.77 17.90
C LYS A 87 0.92 5.26 16.56
N TYR A 88 1.64 5.44 15.46
CA TYR A 88 1.31 4.87 14.15
C TYR A 88 2.56 4.72 13.27
N ALA A 89 2.46 3.88 12.24
CA ALA A 89 3.43 3.80 11.17
C ALA A 89 2.76 3.45 9.84
N LEU A 90 3.33 3.96 8.74
CA LEU A 90 2.87 3.73 7.38
C LEU A 90 3.87 2.84 6.63
N GLY A 91 3.44 2.17 5.55
CA GLY A 91 4.35 1.43 4.70
C GLY A 91 5.20 2.33 3.80
N ARG A 92 6.42 1.87 3.45
CA ARG A 92 7.34 2.55 2.52
C ARG A 92 7.05 2.17 1.08
N GLU A 93 6.81 3.18 0.22
CA GLU A 93 6.76 2.98 -1.23
C GLU A 93 8.05 3.51 -1.87
N VAL A 94 8.75 2.62 -2.58
CA VAL A 94 9.81 2.98 -3.53
C VAL A 94 9.33 2.54 -4.91
N TRP A 95 8.57 3.41 -5.59
CA TRP A 95 7.95 3.09 -6.87
C TRP A 95 8.91 3.35 -8.02
N VAL A 96 9.32 2.28 -8.69
CA VAL A 96 10.19 2.35 -9.87
C VAL A 96 9.36 2.23 -11.13
N GLN A 97 9.56 3.16 -12.07
CA GLN A 97 8.89 3.15 -13.37
C GLN A 97 9.78 3.74 -14.48
N PRO A 98 9.51 3.42 -15.76
CA PRO A 98 10.22 4.05 -16.87
C PRO A 98 10.07 5.57 -16.85
N LYS A 99 11.13 6.27 -17.26
CA LYS A 99 11.03 7.68 -17.63
C LYS A 99 10.34 7.74 -19.00
N ILE A 100 9.15 8.32 -19.02
CA ILE A 100 8.52 8.68 -20.30
C ILE A 100 9.42 9.73 -20.93
N PRO A 101 9.95 9.53 -22.16
CA PRO A 101 10.66 10.60 -22.86
C PRO A 101 9.71 11.81 -22.98
N GLU A 102 10.20 13.01 -22.69
CA GLU A 102 9.48 14.22 -23.08
C GLU A 102 9.34 14.14 -24.61
N GLN A 103 8.12 13.98 -25.10
CA GLN A 103 7.83 14.00 -26.52
C GLN A 103 8.09 15.41 -27.01
N ASN A 104 9.27 15.68 -27.53
CA ASN A 104 9.46 16.79 -28.45
C ASN A 104 8.66 16.44 -29.71
N ALA A 105 7.60 17.18 -29.94
CA ALA A 105 6.73 17.02 -31.10
C ALA A 105 7.60 17.02 -32.37
N GLY A 106 7.71 15.85 -33.05
CA GLY A 106 8.41 15.71 -34.33
C GLY A 106 9.66 14.85 -34.37
N GLN A 107 10.07 14.20 -33.27
CA GLN A 107 11.19 13.25 -33.34
C GLN A 107 10.69 11.81 -33.17
N GLU A 108 10.91 10.98 -34.18
CA GLU A 108 10.74 9.52 -34.08
C GLU A 108 11.61 8.98 -32.95
N ALA A 109 11.01 8.15 -32.07
CA ALA A 109 11.75 7.54 -30.98
C ALA A 109 12.85 6.65 -31.56
N PRO A 110 14.14 6.82 -31.18
CA PRO A 110 15.20 5.97 -31.69
C PRO A 110 15.01 4.54 -31.18
N GLU A 111 14.95 3.58 -32.10
CA GLU A 111 14.65 2.14 -31.90
C GLU A 111 15.55 1.38 -30.91
N ASN A 112 16.57 2.01 -30.31
CA ASN A 112 17.59 1.30 -29.51
C ASN A 112 18.07 2.05 -28.26
N LYS A 113 17.22 2.84 -27.59
CA LYS A 113 17.59 3.45 -26.30
C LYS A 113 17.22 2.54 -25.14
N ALA A 114 18.22 2.13 -24.33
CA ALA A 114 18.00 1.46 -23.06
C ALA A 114 16.96 2.22 -22.20
N ILE A 115 15.97 1.51 -21.69
CA ILE A 115 14.91 2.09 -20.86
C ILE A 115 15.55 2.73 -19.62
N LYS A 116 15.37 4.03 -19.45
CA LYS A 116 15.80 4.74 -18.24
C LYS A 116 14.68 4.69 -17.21
N PHE A 117 15.02 4.39 -15.96
CA PHE A 117 14.08 4.35 -14.85
C PHE A 117 14.20 5.58 -13.96
N LYS A 118 13.11 5.89 -13.26
CA LYS A 118 13.02 6.83 -12.15
C LYS A 118 12.34 6.15 -10.97
N ALA A 119 12.72 6.54 -9.75
CA ALA A 119 12.12 6.06 -8.53
C ALA A 119 11.48 7.22 -7.76
N TYR A 120 10.30 6.96 -7.21
CA TYR A 120 9.60 7.87 -6.32
C TYR A 120 9.57 7.26 -4.93
N LYS A 121 10.01 8.03 -3.94
CA LYS A 121 9.93 7.63 -2.54
C LYS A 121 8.71 8.27 -1.90
N LYS A 122 7.79 7.44 -1.44
CA LYS A 122 6.49 7.82 -0.88
C LYS A 122 6.12 6.92 0.28
N VAL A 123 4.89 7.04 0.76
CA VAL A 123 4.25 6.11 1.68
C VAL A 123 3.03 5.48 1.03
N HIS A 124 2.64 4.30 1.52
CA HIS A 124 1.45 3.59 1.04
C HIS A 124 0.58 3.10 2.20
N ASN A 125 -0.66 2.72 1.89
CA ASN A 125 -1.66 2.24 2.83
C ASN A 125 -1.92 0.73 2.77
N ALA A 126 -1.11 -0.02 2.02
CA ALA A 126 -1.16 -1.49 2.03
C ALA A 126 -0.55 -2.10 3.30
N PHE A 127 0.20 -1.31 4.06
CA PHE A 127 0.60 -1.54 5.43
C PHE A 127 0.23 -0.29 6.26
N LEU A 128 -0.54 -0.50 7.34
CA LEU A 128 -0.85 0.53 8.32
C LEU A 128 -0.75 -0.07 9.72
N LEU A 129 -0.12 0.64 10.65
CA LEU A 129 -0.06 0.28 12.05
C LEU A 129 -0.58 1.44 12.89
N PHE A 130 -1.46 1.14 13.85
CA PHE A 130 -1.95 2.11 14.82
C PHE A 130 -1.97 1.52 16.21
N ASP A 131 -1.39 2.27 17.16
CA ASP A 131 -1.43 1.98 18.59
C ASP A 131 -2.43 2.89 19.28
N ALA A 132 -3.16 2.35 20.24
CA ALA A 132 -4.01 3.12 21.14
C ALA A 132 -3.89 2.56 22.56
N GLN A 133 -4.17 3.38 23.57
CA GLN A 133 -4.39 2.85 24.91
C GLN A 133 -5.76 2.18 24.96
N PHE A 134 -5.93 1.20 25.83
CA PHE A 134 -7.17 0.44 25.97
C PHE A 134 -8.40 1.35 25.99
N GLY A 135 -9.34 1.12 25.07
CA GLY A 135 -10.56 1.91 24.93
C GLY A 135 -10.37 3.34 24.41
N GLN A 136 -9.15 3.71 23.98
CA GLN A 136 -8.84 5.01 23.38
C GLN A 136 -8.77 4.92 21.86
N ARG A 137 -8.92 6.08 21.23
CA ARG A 137 -8.79 6.26 19.78
C ARG A 137 -7.35 6.61 19.41
N ASN A 138 -6.99 6.37 18.17
CA ASN A 138 -5.75 6.88 17.61
C ASN A 138 -6.02 8.19 16.87
N SER A 139 -5.40 9.27 17.31
CA SER A 139 -5.67 10.62 16.78
C SER A 139 -5.33 10.79 15.30
N PHE A 140 -4.25 10.14 14.82
CA PHE A 140 -3.89 10.21 13.41
C PHE A 140 -4.86 9.40 12.55
N LEU A 141 -5.27 8.21 12.99
CA LEU A 141 -6.28 7.41 12.29
C LEU A 141 -7.61 8.16 12.18
N ASP A 142 -8.06 8.79 13.27
CA ASP A 142 -9.29 9.58 13.26
C ASP A 142 -9.19 10.79 12.34
N PHE A 143 -8.07 11.51 12.39
CA PHE A 143 -7.79 12.62 11.48
C PHE A 143 -7.79 12.17 10.01
N TYR A 144 -7.09 11.09 9.70
CA TYR A 144 -6.99 10.57 8.33
C TYR A 144 -8.37 10.12 7.81
N ALA A 145 -9.11 9.33 8.61
CA ALA A 145 -10.45 8.86 8.23
C ALA A 145 -11.42 10.03 8.01
N ALA A 146 -11.44 11.02 8.91
CA ALA A 146 -12.31 12.19 8.79
C ALA A 146 -11.99 13.02 7.54
N HIS A 147 -10.71 13.20 7.20
CA HIS A 147 -10.32 13.93 5.99
C HIS A 147 -10.64 13.17 4.71
N ALA A 148 -10.41 11.85 4.68
CA ALA A 148 -10.79 11.00 3.58
C ALA A 148 -12.31 11.07 3.30
N GLU A 149 -13.12 10.97 4.33
CA GLU A 149 -14.57 11.08 4.25
C GLU A 149 -15.02 12.46 3.77
N ARG A 150 -14.46 13.53 4.35
CA ARG A 150 -14.76 14.90 3.95
C ARG A 150 -14.41 15.19 2.49
N PHE A 151 -13.29 14.66 1.99
CA PHE A 151 -12.94 14.81 0.58
C PHE A 151 -13.96 14.13 -0.33
N LEU A 152 -14.45 12.95 0.06
CA LEU A 152 -15.53 12.27 -0.67
C LEU A 152 -16.83 13.09 -0.66
N GLU A 153 -17.19 13.70 0.47
CA GLU A 153 -18.38 14.57 0.59
C GLU A 153 -18.30 15.76 -0.35
N GLN A 154 -17.12 16.40 -0.46
CA GLN A 154 -16.91 17.60 -1.26
C GLN A 154 -16.97 17.36 -2.77
N ILE A 155 -16.78 16.13 -3.24
CA ILE A 155 -16.93 15.80 -4.65
C ILE A 155 -18.42 15.84 -5.01
N SER A 156 -18.80 16.71 -5.94
CA SER A 156 -20.17 16.76 -6.45
C SER A 156 -20.44 15.59 -7.40
N GLY A 157 -21.57 14.92 -7.22
CA GLY A 157 -22.00 13.79 -8.06
C GLY A 157 -21.31 12.46 -7.73
N ALA A 158 -21.71 11.41 -8.43
CA ALA A 158 -21.05 10.11 -8.39
C ALA A 158 -19.73 10.17 -9.17
N LEU A 159 -18.73 9.39 -8.75
CA LEU A 159 -17.44 9.30 -9.46
C LEU A 159 -17.56 8.68 -10.86
N ASN A 160 -18.77 8.29 -11.26
CA ASN A 160 -19.09 7.61 -12.50
C ASN A 160 -19.63 8.54 -13.60
N ASP A 161 -20.01 9.78 -13.27
CA ASP A 161 -20.77 10.62 -14.21
C ASP A 161 -19.92 11.18 -15.37
N GLY A 162 -18.68 10.69 -15.53
CA GLY A 162 -17.75 11.16 -16.57
C GLY A 162 -17.29 12.62 -16.39
N LEU A 163 -17.90 13.34 -15.46
CA LEU A 163 -17.61 14.74 -15.16
C LEU A 163 -16.46 14.90 -14.16
N VAL A 164 -16.22 13.91 -13.31
CA VAL A 164 -15.15 13.95 -12.32
C VAL A 164 -14.34 12.65 -12.39
N SER A 165 -13.19 12.71 -13.05
CA SER A 165 -12.21 11.62 -13.02
C SER A 165 -11.27 11.83 -11.84
N MET A 166 -11.47 11.06 -10.74
CA MET A 166 -10.55 11.07 -9.61
C MET A 166 -9.56 9.92 -9.73
N PRO A 167 -8.27 10.13 -9.40
CA PRO A 167 -7.32 9.02 -9.35
C PRO A 167 -7.78 7.99 -8.31
N PRO A 168 -7.74 6.68 -8.61
CA PRO A 168 -8.19 5.63 -7.69
C PRO A 168 -7.57 5.70 -6.30
N GLN A 169 -6.37 6.29 -6.18
CA GLN A 169 -5.58 6.35 -4.93
C GLN A 169 -5.72 7.68 -4.18
N PHE A 170 -6.71 8.54 -4.51
CA PHE A 170 -6.67 9.92 -4.06
C PHE A 170 -6.87 10.08 -2.53
N ILE A 171 -7.70 9.26 -1.87
CA ILE A 171 -7.85 9.23 -0.41
C ILE A 171 -6.95 8.21 0.28
N GLY A 172 -6.31 7.33 -0.48
CA GLY A 172 -5.32 6.36 -0.02
C GLY A 172 -3.89 6.90 -0.13
N PRO A 173 -3.02 6.29 -0.95
CA PRO A 173 -1.59 6.64 -1.03
C PRO A 173 -1.31 8.10 -1.37
N LYS A 174 -2.17 8.78 -2.16
CA LYS A 174 -1.94 10.19 -2.50
C LYS A 174 -2.17 11.11 -1.32
N LEU A 175 -3.28 10.93 -0.57
CA LEU A 175 -3.55 11.71 0.64
C LEU A 175 -2.46 11.45 1.69
N LEU A 176 -2.11 10.17 1.94
CA LEU A 176 -1.04 9.82 2.88
C LEU A 176 0.31 10.44 2.49
N THR A 177 0.66 10.41 1.20
CA THR A 177 1.91 11.03 0.73
C THR A 177 1.88 12.55 0.93
N ALA A 178 0.74 13.21 0.70
CA ALA A 178 0.60 14.64 0.97
C ALA A 178 0.77 14.95 2.46
N LEU A 179 0.15 14.17 3.34
CA LEU A 179 0.31 14.29 4.79
C LEU A 179 1.75 14.03 5.21
N HIS A 180 2.38 12.97 4.69
CA HIS A 180 3.78 12.64 4.99
C HIS A 180 4.74 13.77 4.59
N ASN A 181 4.51 14.44 3.48
CA ASN A 181 5.32 15.59 3.05
C ASN A 181 5.20 16.79 3.99
N VAL A 182 4.10 16.91 4.73
CA VAL A 182 3.89 18.00 5.69
C VAL A 182 4.39 17.64 7.08
N VAL A 183 4.07 16.44 7.58
CA VAL A 183 4.29 16.09 9.00
C VAL A 183 5.35 15.00 9.22
N GLN A 184 6.01 14.50 8.17
CA GLN A 184 7.05 13.47 8.25
C GLN A 184 6.57 12.22 9.03
N CYS A 185 5.47 11.61 8.57
CA CYS A 185 4.88 10.43 9.23
C CYS A 185 5.93 9.34 9.49
N PRO A 186 5.86 8.63 10.62
CA PRO A 186 6.64 7.41 10.88
C PRO A 186 6.42 6.35 9.81
N VAL A 187 7.47 5.65 9.43
CA VAL A 187 7.43 4.68 8.34
C VAL A 187 8.06 3.37 8.77
N GLN A 188 7.35 2.28 8.53
CA GLN A 188 7.87 0.92 8.60
C GLN A 188 8.63 0.62 7.31
N GLU A 189 9.94 0.83 7.34
CA GLU A 189 10.78 0.73 6.14
C GLU A 189 10.90 -0.70 5.59
N SER A 190 10.71 -1.74 6.43
CA SER A 190 10.69 -3.14 6.02
C SER A 190 9.39 -3.59 5.36
N ALA A 191 8.31 -2.77 5.44
CA ALA A 191 7.01 -3.00 4.81
C ALA A 191 6.91 -2.21 3.50
N GLY A 192 7.27 -2.84 2.40
CA GLY A 192 7.41 -2.18 1.11
C GLY A 192 6.25 -2.36 0.14
N MET A 193 6.48 -1.89 -1.08
CA MET A 193 5.61 -2.07 -2.24
C MET A 193 6.49 -2.28 -3.48
N LEU A 194 6.16 -3.27 -4.30
CA LEU A 194 6.93 -3.60 -5.51
C LEU A 194 6.18 -3.14 -6.75
N SER A 195 6.85 -2.36 -7.59
CA SER A 195 6.31 -2.01 -8.91
C SER A 195 6.40 -3.21 -9.86
N PRO A 196 5.57 -3.29 -10.91
CA PRO A 196 5.65 -4.36 -11.91
C PRO A 196 7.05 -4.52 -12.53
N TRP A 197 7.77 -3.42 -12.74
CA TRP A 197 9.13 -3.44 -13.28
C TRP A 197 10.13 -4.06 -12.31
N THR A 198 10.01 -3.76 -11.02
CA THR A 198 10.83 -4.37 -9.98
C THR A 198 10.52 -5.86 -9.86
N ILE A 199 9.24 -6.26 -9.92
CA ILE A 199 8.82 -7.66 -9.91
C ILE A 199 9.41 -8.42 -11.10
N ASN A 200 9.34 -7.86 -12.30
CA ASN A 200 9.92 -8.50 -13.51
C ASN A 200 11.42 -8.69 -13.40
N ASP A 201 12.15 -7.72 -12.86
CA ASP A 201 13.59 -7.84 -12.65
C ASP A 201 13.92 -8.90 -11.58
N ILE A 202 13.13 -8.99 -10.50
CA ILE A 202 13.30 -10.06 -9.49
C ILE A 202 13.15 -11.43 -10.15
N ILE A 203 12.10 -11.66 -10.93
CA ILE A 203 11.83 -12.92 -11.61
C ILE A 203 12.95 -13.27 -12.61
N SER A 204 13.53 -12.26 -13.24
CA SER A 204 14.61 -12.42 -14.22
C SER A 204 15.99 -12.60 -13.57
N GLY A 205 16.08 -12.51 -12.24
CA GLY A 205 17.34 -12.66 -11.51
C GLY A 205 18.20 -11.39 -11.48
N GLY A 206 17.64 -10.23 -11.82
CA GLY A 206 18.29 -8.93 -11.79
C GLY A 206 17.84 -8.01 -12.90
N GLY A 207 18.17 -6.71 -12.79
CA GLY A 207 17.88 -5.72 -13.81
C GLY A 207 17.89 -4.28 -13.30
N PRO A 208 17.78 -3.30 -14.22
CA PRO A 208 17.99 -1.89 -13.90
C PRO A 208 16.91 -1.29 -12.99
N ALA A 209 15.68 -1.84 -12.99
CA ALA A 209 14.62 -1.40 -12.08
C ALA A 209 14.90 -1.89 -10.66
N LEU A 210 15.33 -3.15 -10.50
CA LEU A 210 15.72 -3.71 -9.21
C LEU A 210 16.96 -3.03 -8.64
N ASP A 211 17.97 -2.76 -9.45
CA ASP A 211 19.17 -2.01 -9.04
C ASP A 211 18.82 -0.60 -8.55
N LEU A 212 17.89 0.07 -9.24
CA LEU A 212 17.43 1.40 -8.81
C LEU A 212 16.62 1.32 -7.54
N PHE A 213 15.77 0.28 -7.39
CA PHE A 213 15.01 0.02 -6.17
C PHE A 213 15.95 -0.13 -4.97
N HIS A 214 16.97 -0.99 -5.04
CA HIS A 214 17.95 -1.19 -3.96
C HIS A 214 18.69 0.09 -3.59
N ARG A 215 19.12 0.88 -4.57
CA ARG A 215 19.79 2.17 -4.30
C ARG A 215 18.90 3.21 -3.63
N LYS A 216 17.57 3.09 -3.76
CA LYS A 216 16.60 4.06 -3.22
C LYS A 216 15.89 3.57 -1.96
N SER A 217 15.93 2.28 -1.68
CA SER A 217 15.37 1.70 -0.46
C SER A 217 16.28 2.02 0.73
N PRO A 218 15.72 2.55 1.83
CA PRO A 218 16.51 2.91 3.01
C PRO A 218 17.10 1.70 3.73
N GLN A 219 16.39 0.57 3.66
CA GLN A 219 16.79 -0.71 4.25
C GLN A 219 16.16 -1.88 3.46
N PRO A 220 16.63 -3.11 3.67
CA PRO A 220 16.04 -4.31 3.07
C PRO A 220 14.55 -4.46 3.46
N LEU A 221 13.74 -4.90 2.52
CA LEU A 221 12.37 -5.29 2.80
C LEU A 221 12.31 -6.68 3.43
N ALA A 222 11.32 -6.88 4.30
CA ALA A 222 10.95 -8.18 4.87
C ALA A 222 9.54 -8.61 4.44
N GLY A 223 8.73 -7.64 4.01
CA GLY A 223 7.43 -7.82 3.40
C GLY A 223 7.14 -6.75 2.37
N ALA A 224 6.27 -7.06 1.41
CA ALA A 224 5.87 -6.11 0.37
C ALA A 224 4.48 -6.39 -0.18
N ASN A 225 3.77 -5.32 -0.53
CA ASN A 225 2.59 -5.40 -1.38
C ASN A 225 3.01 -5.67 -2.83
N LEU A 226 2.38 -6.65 -3.47
CA LEU A 226 2.70 -7.09 -4.83
C LEU A 226 1.87 -6.38 -5.91
N CYS A 227 0.97 -5.48 -5.52
CA CYS A 227 0.11 -4.72 -6.44
C CYS A 227 -0.65 -5.62 -7.42
N SER A 228 -1.28 -6.69 -6.93
CA SER A 228 -1.96 -7.70 -7.76
C SER A 228 -3.05 -7.12 -8.66
N SER A 229 -3.67 -6.00 -8.27
CA SER A 229 -4.64 -5.26 -9.09
C SER A 229 -4.07 -4.77 -10.43
N LEU A 230 -2.73 -4.65 -10.54
CA LEU A 230 -2.05 -4.30 -11.78
C LEU A 230 -1.80 -5.52 -12.70
N SER A 231 -2.04 -6.75 -12.22
CA SER A 231 -1.95 -7.97 -13.04
C SER A 231 -2.99 -8.03 -14.15
N ALA A 232 -4.11 -7.31 -13.99
CA ALA A 232 -5.12 -7.15 -15.03
C ALA A 232 -4.69 -6.19 -16.17
N SER A 233 -3.58 -5.46 -15.98
CA SER A 233 -2.93 -4.68 -17.04
C SER A 233 -1.79 -5.49 -17.66
N ASP A 234 -1.43 -5.25 -18.92
CA ASP A 234 -0.31 -5.91 -19.62
C ASP A 234 1.04 -5.77 -18.90
N ALA A 235 1.08 -4.99 -17.81
CA ALA A 235 2.30 -4.72 -17.05
C ALA A 235 2.75 -5.89 -16.16
N LEU A 236 1.84 -6.79 -15.73
CA LEU A 236 2.20 -7.90 -14.84
C LEU A 236 1.32 -9.14 -15.13
N PRO A 237 1.80 -10.11 -15.92
CA PRO A 237 1.08 -11.36 -16.17
C PRO A 237 0.80 -12.12 -14.87
N GLU A 238 -0.37 -12.80 -14.77
CA GLU A 238 -0.76 -13.57 -13.58
C GLU A 238 0.32 -14.58 -13.13
N ARG A 239 0.95 -15.26 -14.07
CA ARG A 239 2.07 -16.19 -13.80
C ARG A 239 3.31 -15.50 -13.20
N ALA A 240 3.45 -14.18 -13.35
CA ALA A 240 4.56 -13.45 -12.76
C ALA A 240 4.39 -13.33 -11.24
N LEU A 241 3.17 -13.16 -10.75
CA LEU A 241 2.90 -13.11 -9.31
C LEU A 241 3.25 -14.43 -8.61
N GLU A 242 2.86 -15.57 -9.18
CA GLU A 242 3.22 -16.88 -8.63
C GLU A 242 4.74 -17.09 -8.56
N LYS A 243 5.44 -16.70 -9.63
CA LYS A 243 6.91 -16.81 -9.68
C LYS A 243 7.58 -15.95 -8.64
N VAL A 244 7.21 -14.66 -8.55
CA VAL A 244 7.82 -13.75 -7.57
C VAL A 244 7.53 -14.18 -6.14
N VAL A 245 6.31 -14.65 -5.84
CA VAL A 245 5.97 -15.19 -4.52
C VAL A 245 6.85 -16.38 -4.16
N THR A 246 6.97 -17.36 -5.07
CA THR A 246 7.83 -18.54 -4.87
C THR A 246 9.28 -18.14 -4.65
N GLN A 247 9.79 -17.22 -5.46
CA GLN A 247 11.17 -16.78 -5.36
C GLN A 247 11.45 -16.01 -4.07
N LEU A 248 10.61 -15.07 -3.69
CA LEU A 248 10.77 -14.29 -2.45
C LEU A 248 10.67 -15.17 -1.21
N LEU A 249 9.71 -16.11 -1.17
CA LEU A 249 9.59 -17.05 -0.04
C LEU A 249 10.79 -18.00 0.06
N SER A 250 11.39 -18.40 -1.06
CA SER A 250 12.56 -19.28 -1.05
C SER A 250 13.85 -18.58 -0.66
N GLN A 251 13.98 -17.28 -1.00
CA GLN A 251 15.19 -16.49 -0.77
C GLN A 251 15.17 -15.72 0.54
N GLY A 252 13.98 -15.38 1.06
CA GLY A 252 13.82 -14.56 2.26
C GLY A 252 14.34 -13.11 2.09
N ARG A 253 14.51 -12.66 0.85
CA ARG A 253 15.03 -11.32 0.52
C ARG A 253 14.69 -10.93 -0.93
N ILE A 254 14.88 -9.67 -1.24
CA ILE A 254 14.86 -9.10 -2.59
C ILE A 254 16.29 -8.90 -3.07
#